data_565c5a7aad0114e179537e975981647c
#
_entry.id   565c5a7aad0114e179537e975981647c
#
_cell.length_a   1.000
_cell.length_b   1.000
_cell.length_c   1.000
_cell.angle_alpha   90.00
_cell.angle_beta   90.00
_cell.angle_gamma   90.00
#
_symmetry.space_group_name_H-M   'P 1'
#
loop_
_entity.id
_entity.type
_entity.pdbx_description
1 polymer ?
#
loop_
_entity_poly.entity_id
_entity_poly.type
_entity_poly.pdbx_seq_one_letter_code
_entity_poly.pdbx_strand_id
1 'polypeptide(L)'
;MLFRKSIRTLMIAAALVIPLAAVAVPQARAGIFISVGFAPPVLPVYAQPYCPGDGYIWTPGYWAYGDAGYYWVPGVWVLAPRPGFLWTPAWWGWDGGFYRFHPGYWGPHVGFYGGINYGFGYGGFGFFGGEWRGGRFFYNSAAGNFGGGFRPQNVYVDRDVVVHNTIINNNHVSFNGPGGINRQPNEEESRFANEQHLQPTGAQVQHENFAGRDREQLASVNGGRPGTMAAANVNSYHSLAVQHAASQPISETDRQTGKTFNPSVNQREGNQQQRIANGVRDGQMTSGEAGRADQRQANIDNQVHNDRVQDGGTLTNQERNQINNEQNGASRQIYNENHNANTQHGTPPEPRSTPPPPHNNPPPHNNPPPPPHNNGGNNGGGQHDKH
;
A
#
# COMPACT_ATOMS: atom_id res chain seq x y z
N MET A 1 84.53 -64.05 0.68
CA MET A 1 84.21 -62.66 1.06
C MET A 1 83.04 -62.20 0.25
N LEU A 2 81.89 -62.12 0.90
CA LEU A 2 80.58 -61.87 0.24
C LEU A 2 80.17 -60.40 0.46
N PHE A 3 80.06 -59.64 -0.58
CA PHE A 3 79.45 -58.33 -0.54
C PHE A 3 77.95 -58.43 -0.85
N ARG A 4 77.11 -58.21 0.15
CA ARG A 4 75.68 -58.06 -0.04
C ARG A 4 75.38 -56.60 -0.40
N LYS A 5 74.84 -56.37 -1.61
CA LYS A 5 74.27 -55.14 -2.02
C LYS A 5 72.81 -55.04 -1.62
N SER A 6 72.49 -54.17 -0.67
CA SER A 6 71.08 -53.80 -0.38
C SER A 6 70.53 -52.82 -1.36
N ILE A 7 69.52 -53.24 -2.10
CA ILE A 7 68.70 -52.34 -2.97
C ILE A 7 67.68 -51.68 -2.09
N ARG A 8 67.81 -50.38 -1.88
CA ARG A 8 66.76 -49.58 -1.25
C ARG A 8 65.76 -49.16 -2.31
N THR A 9 64.57 -49.68 -2.27
CA THR A 9 63.44 -49.31 -3.11
C THR A 9 62.93 -47.97 -2.62
N LEU A 10 63.08 -46.94 -3.46
CA LEU A 10 62.52 -45.58 -3.21
C LEU A 10 61.06 -45.55 -3.66
N MET A 11 60.11 -45.58 -2.71
CA MET A 11 58.70 -45.36 -3.01
C MET A 11 58.49 -43.86 -3.18
N ILE A 12 58.21 -43.40 -4.41
CA ILE A 12 57.78 -42.03 -4.71
C ILE A 12 56.24 -42.05 -4.49
N ALA A 13 55.80 -41.48 -3.37
CA ALA A 13 54.41 -41.18 -3.17
C ALA A 13 54.03 -39.91 -3.98
N ALA A 14 53.42 -40.06 -5.11
CA ALA A 14 52.80 -38.95 -5.85
C ALA A 14 51.57 -38.47 -5.07
N ALA A 15 51.70 -37.36 -4.32
CA ALA A 15 50.58 -36.68 -3.71
C ALA A 15 49.79 -35.97 -4.82
N LEU A 16 48.62 -36.49 -5.10
CA LEU A 16 47.64 -35.89 -6.01
C LEU A 16 47.04 -34.66 -5.32
N VAL A 17 47.57 -33.50 -5.61
CA VAL A 17 46.97 -32.24 -5.14
C VAL A 17 45.77 -31.95 -6.04
N ILE A 18 44.58 -32.34 -5.57
CA ILE A 18 43.29 -31.91 -6.16
C ILE A 18 43.11 -30.43 -5.78
N PRO A 19 43.04 -29.50 -6.73
CA PRO A 19 42.68 -28.12 -6.39
C PRO A 19 41.24 -28.14 -5.93
N LEU A 20 41.02 -27.91 -4.62
CA LEU A 20 39.70 -27.65 -4.08
C LEU A 20 39.24 -26.31 -4.66
N ALA A 21 38.55 -26.38 -5.79
CA ALA A 21 37.83 -25.22 -6.33
C ALA A 21 36.83 -24.83 -5.25
N ALA A 22 37.12 -23.73 -4.55
CA ALA A 22 36.16 -23.10 -3.65
C ALA A 22 34.99 -22.65 -4.50
N VAL A 23 33.96 -23.48 -4.59
CA VAL A 23 32.66 -23.08 -5.08
C VAL A 23 32.21 -21.99 -4.11
N ALA A 24 32.27 -20.73 -4.56
CA ALA A 24 31.68 -19.62 -3.87
C ALA A 24 30.17 -19.90 -3.82
N VAL A 25 29.72 -20.54 -2.75
CA VAL A 25 28.29 -20.67 -2.43
C VAL A 25 27.82 -19.24 -2.26
N PRO A 26 26.86 -18.76 -3.10
CA PRO A 26 26.29 -17.45 -2.88
C PRO A 26 25.72 -17.48 -1.46
N GLN A 27 26.25 -16.64 -0.57
CA GLN A 27 25.69 -16.49 0.75
C GLN A 27 24.28 -16.00 0.54
N ALA A 28 23.31 -16.88 0.72
CA ALA A 28 21.91 -16.50 0.90
C ALA A 28 21.91 -15.53 2.10
N ARG A 29 21.83 -14.23 1.81
CA ARG A 29 21.58 -13.25 2.84
C ARG A 29 20.20 -13.60 3.37
N ALA A 30 20.14 -14.13 4.59
CA ALA A 30 18.91 -14.25 5.32
C ALA A 30 18.39 -12.81 5.52
N GLY A 31 17.56 -12.35 4.59
CA GLY A 31 16.83 -11.11 4.76
C GLY A 31 15.94 -11.30 6.00
N ILE A 32 15.98 -10.38 6.93
CA ILE A 32 14.99 -10.33 8.01
C ILE A 32 13.67 -10.00 7.33
N PHE A 33 12.80 -11.00 7.19
CA PHE A 33 11.47 -10.81 6.63
C PHE A 33 10.55 -10.36 7.75
N ILE A 34 10.06 -9.12 7.66
CA ILE A 34 9.00 -8.63 8.54
C ILE A 34 7.69 -9.22 8.02
N SER A 35 6.99 -9.97 8.88
CA SER A 35 5.68 -10.55 8.59
C SER A 35 4.69 -10.16 9.68
N VAL A 36 3.54 -9.64 9.28
CA VAL A 36 2.51 -9.09 10.18
C VAL A 36 1.17 -9.76 9.87
N GLY A 37 0.42 -10.12 10.90
CA GLY A 37 -0.87 -10.81 10.78
C GLY A 37 -2.05 -9.91 10.39
N PHE A 38 -1.82 -8.61 10.22
CA PHE A 38 -2.85 -7.62 9.87
C PHE A 38 -2.32 -6.60 8.87
N ALA A 39 -3.24 -6.04 8.06
CA ALA A 39 -2.89 -5.13 6.98
C ALA A 39 -2.29 -3.82 7.48
N PRO A 40 -1.37 -3.20 6.72
CA PRO A 40 -0.97 -1.83 6.97
C PRO A 40 -2.15 -0.87 6.81
N PRO A 41 -2.13 0.30 7.48
CA PRO A 41 -3.14 1.33 7.28
C PRO A 41 -3.16 1.83 5.83
N VAL A 42 -4.23 2.52 5.43
CA VAL A 42 -4.32 3.15 4.12
C VAL A 42 -3.21 4.19 3.90
N LEU A 43 -2.87 4.46 2.64
CA LEU A 43 -1.90 5.50 2.33
C LEU A 43 -2.47 6.87 2.67
N PRO A 44 -1.73 7.72 3.40
CA PRO A 44 -2.13 9.10 3.63
C PRO A 44 -2.09 9.92 2.33
N VAL A 45 -3.02 10.87 2.21
CA VAL A 45 -3.04 11.84 1.11
C VAL A 45 -2.22 13.06 1.48
N TYR A 46 -1.28 13.44 0.65
CA TYR A 46 -0.42 14.58 0.89
C TYR A 46 -0.01 15.28 -0.40
N ALA A 47 0.46 16.53 -0.28
CA ALA A 47 1.09 17.23 -1.38
C ALA A 47 2.59 16.90 -1.42
N GLN A 48 3.11 16.61 -2.62
CA GLN A 48 4.54 16.43 -2.81
C GLN A 48 5.26 17.77 -2.54
N PRO A 49 6.29 17.79 -1.69
CA PRO A 49 7.15 18.96 -1.53
C PRO A 49 7.86 19.32 -2.84
N TYR A 50 8.28 20.58 -2.96
CA TYR A 50 9.06 21.01 -4.11
C TYR A 50 10.37 20.23 -4.24
N CYS A 51 10.70 19.88 -5.49
CA CYS A 51 12.00 19.25 -5.79
C CYS A 51 13.14 20.18 -5.39
N PRO A 52 14.14 19.72 -4.61
CA PRO A 52 15.20 20.59 -4.10
C PRO A 52 16.33 20.87 -5.10
N GLY A 53 16.41 20.11 -6.20
CA GLY A 53 17.51 20.26 -7.17
C GLY A 53 17.54 19.19 -8.26
N ASP A 54 18.49 19.34 -9.18
CA ASP A 54 18.71 18.36 -10.25
C ASP A 54 19.20 17.01 -9.71
N GLY A 55 18.77 15.93 -10.35
CA GLY A 55 19.17 14.56 -10.03
C GLY A 55 18.42 13.95 -8.83
N TYR A 56 17.56 14.72 -8.14
CA TYR A 56 16.72 14.19 -7.11
C TYR A 56 15.56 13.41 -7.72
N ILE A 57 15.32 12.21 -7.18
CA ILE A 57 14.19 11.35 -7.55
C ILE A 57 13.25 11.27 -6.35
N TRP A 58 11.95 11.36 -6.61
CA TRP A 58 10.95 11.20 -5.58
C TRP A 58 10.93 9.75 -5.07
N THR A 59 11.04 9.57 -3.77
CA THR A 59 10.80 8.30 -3.08
C THR A 59 9.53 8.47 -2.25
N PRO A 60 8.43 7.82 -2.62
CA PRO A 60 7.16 8.00 -1.94
C PRO A 60 7.21 7.47 -0.52
N GLY A 61 6.36 8.02 0.36
CA GLY A 61 6.19 7.49 1.70
C GLY A 61 5.54 6.11 1.70
N TYR A 62 5.77 5.36 2.77
CA TYR A 62 5.25 4.01 2.94
C TYR A 62 5.09 3.67 4.43
N TRP A 63 4.24 2.70 4.72
CA TRP A 63 4.15 2.13 6.06
C TRP A 63 5.28 1.12 6.27
N ALA A 64 6.09 1.32 7.28
CA ALA A 64 7.03 0.34 7.81
C ALA A 64 6.48 -0.27 9.11
N TYR A 65 7.14 -1.28 9.66
CA TYR A 65 6.71 -1.95 10.88
C TYR A 65 7.88 -2.15 11.84
N GLY A 66 7.67 -1.78 13.10
CA GLY A 66 8.65 -1.90 14.18
C GLY A 66 8.05 -2.38 15.49
N ASP A 67 8.76 -2.19 16.60
CA ASP A 67 8.34 -2.65 17.93
C ASP A 67 7.00 -2.04 18.39
N ALA A 68 6.70 -0.84 17.96
CA ALA A 68 5.44 -0.12 18.26
C ALA A 68 4.37 -0.25 17.16
N GLY A 69 4.48 -1.23 16.26
CA GLY A 69 3.55 -1.44 15.18
C GLY A 69 3.90 -0.69 13.90
N TYR A 70 2.90 -0.43 13.05
CA TYR A 70 3.10 0.33 11.83
C TYR A 70 3.48 1.78 12.12
N TYR A 71 4.46 2.29 11.37
CA TYR A 71 4.83 3.70 11.36
C TYR A 71 5.04 4.19 9.94
N TRP A 72 4.72 5.44 9.71
CA TRP A 72 4.86 6.06 8.40
C TRP A 72 6.28 6.57 8.18
N VAL A 73 6.89 6.17 7.07
CA VAL A 73 8.13 6.75 6.59
C VAL A 73 7.76 7.83 5.57
N PRO A 74 8.01 9.12 5.86
CA PRO A 74 7.59 10.21 4.98
C PRO A 74 8.22 10.13 3.60
N GLY A 75 7.46 10.50 2.56
CA GLY A 75 8.03 10.65 1.23
C GLY A 75 9.07 11.77 1.19
N VAL A 76 10.16 11.54 0.45
CA VAL A 76 11.26 12.51 0.33
C VAL A 76 11.90 12.47 -1.05
N TRP A 77 12.51 13.59 -1.45
CA TRP A 77 13.40 13.63 -2.59
C TRP A 77 14.79 13.12 -2.20
N VAL A 78 15.34 12.20 -2.99
CA VAL A 78 16.63 11.55 -2.75
C VAL A 78 17.47 11.59 -4.01
N LEU A 79 18.76 11.86 -3.86
CA LEU A 79 19.72 11.70 -4.97
C LEU A 79 19.91 10.23 -5.28
N ALA A 80 19.77 9.86 -6.54
CA ALA A 80 20.10 8.51 -6.99
C ALA A 80 21.55 8.16 -6.64
N PRO A 81 21.87 6.92 -6.22
CA PRO A 81 23.22 6.52 -5.85
C PRO A 81 24.19 6.61 -7.04
N ARG A 82 23.66 6.52 -8.25
CA ARG A 82 24.37 6.78 -9.51
C ARG A 82 23.39 7.08 -10.66
N PRO A 83 23.83 7.78 -11.72
CA PRO A 83 23.02 7.97 -12.91
C PRO A 83 22.53 6.65 -13.52
N GLY A 84 21.31 6.64 -14.07
CA GLY A 84 20.70 5.46 -14.67
C GLY A 84 19.90 4.60 -13.71
N PHE A 85 19.88 4.91 -12.39
CA PHE A 85 19.12 4.15 -11.40
C PHE A 85 17.83 4.87 -11.00
N LEU A 86 16.76 4.09 -10.91
CA LEU A 86 15.44 4.51 -10.47
C LEU A 86 15.06 3.79 -9.16
N TRP A 87 14.17 4.37 -8.40
CA TRP A 87 13.70 3.80 -7.13
C TRP A 87 12.48 2.92 -7.34
N THR A 88 12.53 1.68 -6.87
CA THR A 88 11.35 0.82 -6.70
C THR A 88 10.86 0.96 -5.26
N PRO A 89 9.63 1.45 -5.04
CA PRO A 89 9.08 1.65 -3.69
C PRO A 89 8.99 0.35 -2.88
N ALA A 90 9.13 0.49 -1.55
CA ALA A 90 8.80 -0.56 -0.61
C ALA A 90 7.29 -0.84 -0.62
N TRP A 91 6.86 -2.09 -0.35
CA TRP A 91 5.45 -2.47 -0.38
C TRP A 91 5.15 -3.67 0.51
N TRP A 92 3.88 -3.89 0.80
CA TRP A 92 3.39 -5.02 1.56
C TRP A 92 2.65 -5.99 0.64
N GLY A 93 2.99 -7.29 0.72
CA GLY A 93 2.34 -8.36 -0.02
C GLY A 93 1.79 -9.44 0.89
N TRP A 94 0.62 -9.99 0.56
CA TRP A 94 0.05 -11.12 1.27
C TRP A 94 0.70 -12.43 0.83
N ASP A 95 1.19 -13.19 1.79
CA ASP A 95 1.77 -14.51 1.56
C ASP A 95 1.50 -15.43 2.75
N GLY A 96 0.81 -16.55 2.49
CA GLY A 96 0.63 -17.63 3.44
C GLY A 96 -0.05 -17.27 4.77
N GLY A 97 -0.92 -16.27 4.79
CA GLY A 97 -1.63 -15.85 6.01
C GLY A 97 -1.06 -14.61 6.69
N PHE A 98 -0.01 -14.02 6.13
CA PHE A 98 0.68 -12.85 6.69
C PHE A 98 0.96 -11.81 5.60
N TYR A 99 1.03 -10.54 6.00
CA TYR A 99 1.56 -9.48 5.18
C TYR A 99 3.08 -9.43 5.32
N ARG A 100 3.79 -9.59 4.20
CA ARG A 100 5.25 -9.52 4.13
C ARG A 100 5.69 -8.18 3.59
N PHE A 101 6.66 -7.59 4.24
CA PHE A 101 7.30 -6.37 3.79
C PHE A 101 8.34 -6.67 2.71
N HIS A 102 8.23 -5.96 1.60
CA HIS A 102 9.20 -5.95 0.51
C HIS A 102 9.91 -4.60 0.54
N PRO A 103 11.18 -4.53 0.91
CA PRO A 103 11.92 -3.28 0.96
C PRO A 103 12.10 -2.68 -0.42
N GLY A 104 12.13 -1.34 -0.49
CA GLY A 104 12.46 -0.64 -1.72
C GLY A 104 13.95 -0.79 -2.08
N TYR A 105 14.26 -0.57 -3.35
CA TYR A 105 15.62 -0.68 -3.87
C TYR A 105 15.86 0.24 -5.08
N TRP A 106 17.13 0.47 -5.41
CA TRP A 106 17.55 1.15 -6.61
C TRP A 106 17.90 0.15 -7.70
N GLY A 107 17.41 0.37 -8.93
CA GLY A 107 17.70 -0.47 -10.09
C GLY A 107 17.68 0.33 -11.39
N PRO A 108 18.20 -0.25 -12.51
CA PRO A 108 18.09 0.38 -13.82
C PRO A 108 16.65 0.62 -14.26
N HIS A 109 15.75 -0.24 -13.80
CA HIS A 109 14.31 -0.16 -14.03
C HIS A 109 13.56 -0.22 -12.71
N VAL A 110 12.31 0.27 -12.72
CA VAL A 110 11.39 0.14 -11.57
C VAL A 110 10.71 -1.21 -11.67
N GLY A 111 10.95 -2.06 -10.68
CA GLY A 111 10.33 -3.38 -10.59
C GLY A 111 8.92 -3.32 -10.02
N PHE A 112 8.38 -4.51 -9.69
CA PHE A 112 7.08 -4.65 -9.09
C PHE A 112 7.06 -4.07 -7.66
N TYR A 113 6.06 -3.24 -7.37
CA TYR A 113 5.82 -2.66 -6.04
C TYR A 113 4.36 -2.84 -5.58
N GLY A 114 3.84 -4.05 -5.77
CA GLY A 114 2.52 -4.44 -5.27
C GLY A 114 1.34 -3.90 -6.08
N GLY A 115 1.56 -3.19 -7.17
CA GLY A 115 0.50 -2.50 -7.89
C GLY A 115 -0.05 -1.28 -7.15
N ILE A 116 0.64 -0.82 -6.10
CA ILE A 116 0.21 0.25 -5.22
C ILE A 116 0.41 1.60 -5.90
N ASN A 117 -0.63 2.44 -5.89
CA ASN A 117 -0.51 3.80 -6.38
C ASN A 117 -0.03 4.73 -5.27
N TYR A 118 1.27 5.06 -5.31
CA TYR A 118 1.87 6.03 -4.39
C TYR A 118 1.74 7.49 -4.87
N GLY A 119 1.19 7.71 -6.07
CA GLY A 119 1.17 9.03 -6.69
C GLY A 119 2.52 9.53 -7.19
N PHE A 120 2.57 10.77 -7.70
CA PHE A 120 3.81 11.47 -8.07
C PHE A 120 4.72 10.69 -9.00
N GLY A 121 4.14 10.03 -10.00
CA GLY A 121 4.86 9.19 -10.97
C GLY A 121 4.83 7.69 -10.66
N TYR A 122 4.40 7.25 -9.51
CA TYR A 122 4.23 5.84 -9.13
C TYR A 122 2.76 5.44 -9.14
N GLY A 123 2.22 5.14 -10.31
CA GLY A 123 0.80 4.83 -10.53
C GLY A 123 0.41 3.36 -10.42
N GLY A 124 1.18 2.53 -9.70
CA GLY A 124 0.93 1.09 -9.55
C GLY A 124 1.83 0.21 -10.42
N PHE A 125 2.50 0.76 -11.42
CA PHE A 125 3.53 0.10 -12.23
C PHE A 125 4.51 1.13 -12.78
N GLY A 126 5.77 0.76 -12.99
CA GLY A 126 6.80 1.62 -13.54
C GLY A 126 6.99 2.95 -12.77
N PHE A 127 7.66 3.89 -13.42
CA PHE A 127 7.84 5.24 -12.92
C PHE A 127 7.69 6.26 -14.05
N PHE A 128 6.82 7.23 -13.87
CA PHE A 128 6.48 8.26 -14.86
C PHE A 128 6.89 9.67 -14.42
N GLY A 129 7.53 9.80 -13.27
CA GLY A 129 7.99 11.09 -12.73
C GLY A 129 9.21 11.65 -13.44
N GLY A 130 9.91 10.84 -14.23
CA GLY A 130 11.08 11.23 -14.99
C GLY A 130 11.87 10.05 -15.53
N GLU A 131 12.91 10.34 -16.30
CA GLU A 131 13.76 9.31 -16.91
C GLU A 131 15.20 9.78 -17.07
N TRP A 132 16.12 8.84 -17.20
CA TRP A 132 17.52 9.10 -17.48
C TRP A 132 17.80 9.13 -19.00
N ARG A 133 18.40 10.23 -19.48
CA ARG A 133 18.89 10.38 -20.86
C ARG A 133 20.32 10.90 -20.84
N GLY A 134 21.26 10.14 -21.39
CA GLY A 134 22.68 10.55 -21.49
C GLY A 134 23.29 10.95 -20.14
N GLY A 135 22.96 10.27 -19.06
CA GLY A 135 23.46 10.53 -17.71
C GLY A 135 22.82 11.73 -16.99
N ARG A 136 21.83 12.38 -17.60
CA ARG A 136 21.03 13.46 -17.00
C ARG A 136 19.61 12.99 -16.74
N PHE A 137 19.03 13.44 -15.62
CA PHE A 137 17.65 13.13 -15.29
C PHE A 137 16.72 14.17 -15.91
N PHE A 138 15.71 13.71 -16.64
CA PHE A 138 14.66 14.51 -17.25
C PHE A 138 13.36 14.31 -16.46
N TYR A 139 12.81 15.39 -15.98
CA TYR A 139 11.61 15.37 -15.16
C TYR A 139 10.33 15.47 -15.99
N ASN A 140 9.35 14.64 -15.67
CA ASN A 140 7.99 14.84 -16.17
C ASN A 140 7.29 15.94 -15.36
N SER A 141 7.14 17.12 -15.96
CA SER A 141 6.53 18.27 -15.26
C SER A 141 5.03 18.08 -14.97
N ALA A 142 4.39 17.08 -15.57
CA ALA A 142 3.00 16.72 -15.26
C ALA A 142 2.87 15.84 -14.00
N ALA A 143 3.95 15.14 -13.58
CA ALA A 143 3.93 14.19 -12.47
C ALA A 143 4.69 14.67 -11.23
N GLY A 144 5.44 15.77 -11.30
CA GLY A 144 6.25 16.28 -10.21
C GLY A 144 5.87 17.69 -9.79
N ASN A 145 6.20 18.07 -8.55
CA ASN A 145 6.00 19.40 -8.03
C ASN A 145 7.30 20.21 -8.12
N PHE A 146 7.35 21.13 -9.10
CA PHE A 146 8.51 21.96 -9.40
C PHE A 146 8.20 23.44 -9.16
N GLY A 147 8.87 24.04 -8.17
CA GLY A 147 8.65 25.42 -7.75
C GLY A 147 9.58 25.76 -6.58
N GLY A 148 9.22 26.75 -5.77
CA GLY A 148 9.97 27.06 -4.55
C GLY A 148 11.42 27.51 -4.75
N GLY A 149 11.78 28.01 -5.93
CA GLY A 149 13.12 28.45 -6.26
C GLY A 149 13.93 27.52 -7.15
N PHE A 150 13.55 26.24 -7.30
CA PHE A 150 14.15 25.32 -8.25
C PHE A 150 13.24 25.08 -9.46
N ARG A 151 13.82 25.22 -10.66
CA ARG A 151 13.19 24.87 -11.92
C ARG A 151 14.11 23.94 -12.70
N PRO A 152 13.73 22.67 -12.92
CA PRO A 152 14.56 21.75 -13.68
C PRO A 152 14.79 22.27 -15.10
N GLN A 153 16.02 22.17 -15.58
CA GLN A 153 16.34 22.52 -16.97
C GLN A 153 15.94 21.41 -17.94
N ASN A 154 15.99 20.15 -17.49
CA ASN A 154 15.68 18.99 -18.28
C ASN A 154 14.26 18.54 -17.94
N VAL A 155 13.28 18.93 -18.76
CA VAL A 155 11.86 18.60 -18.54
C VAL A 155 11.22 18.08 -19.81
N TYR A 156 10.21 17.25 -19.63
CA TYR A 156 9.24 16.89 -20.66
C TYR A 156 7.84 16.89 -20.04
N VAL A 157 6.84 16.78 -20.88
CA VAL A 157 5.43 16.71 -20.46
C VAL A 157 4.82 15.44 -21.03
N ASP A 158 4.48 14.52 -20.17
CA ASP A 158 3.64 13.38 -20.49
C ASP A 158 2.36 13.47 -19.63
N ARG A 159 1.24 13.79 -20.29
CA ARG A 159 -0.06 14.00 -19.64
C ARG A 159 -0.89 12.75 -19.53
N ASP A 160 -0.59 11.70 -20.27
CA ASP A 160 -1.32 10.44 -20.21
C ASP A 160 -1.17 9.82 -18.81
N VAL A 161 -0.06 10.10 -18.15
CA VAL A 161 0.20 9.75 -16.75
C VAL A 161 -0.70 10.50 -15.77
N VAL A 162 -1.05 11.75 -16.05
CA VAL A 162 -1.88 12.59 -15.15
C VAL A 162 -3.30 12.07 -15.09
N VAL A 163 -3.85 11.60 -16.20
CA VAL A 163 -5.21 11.01 -16.25
C VAL A 163 -5.25 9.74 -15.41
N HIS A 164 -4.25 8.88 -15.53
CA HIS A 164 -4.12 7.68 -14.69
C HIS A 164 -3.92 8.02 -13.21
N ASN A 165 -3.07 9.00 -12.87
CA ASN A 165 -2.85 9.43 -11.50
C ASN A 165 -4.09 10.06 -10.85
N THR A 166 -4.89 10.83 -11.59
CA THR A 166 -6.09 11.45 -11.02
C THR A 166 -7.18 10.43 -10.72
N ILE A 167 -7.32 9.40 -11.55
CA ILE A 167 -8.29 8.32 -11.38
C ILE A 167 -7.85 7.38 -10.24
N ILE A 168 -6.55 7.16 -10.07
CA ILE A 168 -5.98 6.21 -9.13
C ILE A 168 -5.65 6.85 -7.77
N ASN A 169 -5.49 8.18 -7.69
CA ASN A 169 -5.21 8.88 -6.43
C ASN A 169 -6.32 8.76 -5.37
N ASN A 170 -7.48 8.22 -5.73
CA ASN A 170 -8.53 7.89 -4.77
C ASN A 170 -8.40 6.46 -4.21
N ASN A 171 -7.38 5.70 -4.66
CA ASN A 171 -7.10 4.36 -4.15
C ASN A 171 -5.97 4.42 -3.13
N HIS A 172 -6.31 4.60 -1.87
CA HIS A 172 -5.37 4.69 -0.75
C HIS A 172 -4.93 3.33 -0.21
N VAL A 173 -5.17 2.25 -0.94
CA VAL A 173 -4.75 0.91 -0.53
C VAL A 173 -3.24 0.81 -0.51
N SER A 174 -2.68 0.35 0.60
CA SER A 174 -1.25 0.32 0.89
C SER A 174 -0.61 -1.07 0.75
N PHE A 175 -1.36 -2.07 0.27
CA PHE A 175 -0.87 -3.45 0.18
C PHE A 175 -1.46 -4.22 -1.00
N ASN A 176 -0.77 -5.29 -1.40
CA ASN A 176 -1.22 -6.28 -2.38
C ASN A 176 -1.68 -7.54 -1.66
N GLY A 177 -2.85 -8.07 -2.02
CA GLY A 177 -3.41 -9.30 -1.45
C GLY A 177 -4.89 -9.20 -1.14
N PRO A 178 -5.47 -10.20 -0.48
CA PRO A 178 -6.88 -10.23 -0.12
C PRO A 178 -7.30 -8.98 0.68
N GLY A 179 -8.30 -8.27 0.20
CA GLY A 179 -8.76 -7.02 0.79
C GLY A 179 -7.95 -5.78 0.37
N GLY A 180 -6.88 -5.96 -0.39
CA GLY A 180 -6.08 -4.92 -0.98
C GLY A 180 -6.05 -5.00 -2.51
N ILE A 181 -4.94 -4.59 -3.10
CA ILE A 181 -4.72 -4.69 -4.54
C ILE A 181 -4.47 -6.15 -4.90
N ASN A 182 -5.13 -6.63 -5.95
CA ASN A 182 -4.87 -7.96 -6.50
C ASN A 182 -4.20 -7.84 -7.88
N ARG A 183 -2.89 -7.62 -7.88
CA ARG A 183 -2.08 -7.50 -9.09
C ARG A 183 -0.86 -8.41 -8.99
N GLN A 184 -0.55 -9.09 -10.07
CA GLN A 184 0.70 -9.84 -10.21
C GLN A 184 1.71 -9.04 -11.03
N PRO A 185 3.02 -9.25 -10.86
CA PRO A 185 4.03 -8.63 -11.71
C PRO A 185 3.81 -9.06 -13.16
N ASN A 186 3.97 -8.13 -14.09
CA ASN A 186 3.98 -8.43 -15.51
C ASN A 186 5.34 -9.05 -15.93
N GLU A 187 5.49 -9.40 -17.23
CA GLU A 187 6.72 -10.01 -17.74
C GLU A 187 7.94 -9.12 -17.60
N GLU A 188 7.79 -7.80 -17.77
CA GLU A 188 8.87 -6.84 -17.63
C GLU A 188 9.30 -6.69 -16.18
N GLU A 189 8.35 -6.49 -15.27
CA GLU A 189 8.61 -6.40 -13.82
C GLU A 189 9.26 -7.69 -13.30
N SER A 190 8.86 -8.86 -13.85
CA SER A 190 9.46 -10.16 -13.52
C SER A 190 10.91 -10.28 -14.02
N ARG A 191 11.23 -9.68 -15.17
CA ARG A 191 12.62 -9.60 -15.67
C ARG A 191 13.44 -8.64 -14.82
N PHE A 192 12.90 -7.46 -14.48
CA PHE A 192 13.58 -6.46 -13.67
C PHE A 192 13.92 -6.96 -12.26
N ALA A 193 13.13 -7.89 -11.71
CA ALA A 193 13.42 -8.53 -10.43
C ALA A 193 14.78 -9.26 -10.40
N ASN A 194 15.31 -9.66 -11.57
CA ASN A 194 16.59 -10.37 -11.71
C ASN A 194 17.76 -9.44 -12.05
N GLU A 195 17.55 -8.14 -12.16
CA GLU A 195 18.59 -7.17 -12.43
C GLU A 195 19.46 -6.88 -11.19
N GLN A 196 20.58 -6.19 -11.41
CA GLN A 196 21.42 -5.74 -10.31
C GLN A 196 20.72 -4.62 -9.51
N HIS A 197 20.42 -4.87 -8.26
CA HIS A 197 19.82 -3.90 -7.36
C HIS A 197 20.83 -3.36 -6.35
N LEU A 198 20.69 -2.07 -6.02
CA LEU A 198 21.38 -1.45 -4.91
C LEU A 198 20.39 -1.22 -3.75
N GLN A 199 20.89 -1.42 -2.55
CA GLN A 199 20.12 -1.17 -1.33
C GLN A 199 19.79 0.32 -1.19
N PRO A 200 18.82 0.68 -0.33
CA PRO A 200 18.58 2.06 0.07
C PRO A 200 19.89 2.74 0.47
N THR A 201 20.02 4.01 0.13
CA THR A 201 21.19 4.83 0.53
C THR A 201 21.25 4.96 2.06
N GLY A 202 22.41 5.25 2.61
CA GLY A 202 22.55 5.49 4.04
C GLY A 202 21.62 6.60 4.56
N ALA A 203 21.35 7.62 3.75
CA ALA A 203 20.40 8.67 4.07
C ALA A 203 18.96 8.16 4.15
N GLN A 204 18.54 7.26 3.25
CA GLN A 204 17.22 6.62 3.30
C GLN A 204 17.07 5.71 4.52
N VAL A 205 18.11 4.92 4.86
CA VAL A 205 18.10 4.07 6.06
C VAL A 205 18.01 4.92 7.34
N GLN A 206 18.75 6.03 7.41
CA GLN A 206 18.62 6.96 8.53
C GLN A 206 17.22 7.58 8.60
N HIS A 207 16.65 7.95 7.46
CA HIS A 207 15.33 8.53 7.36
C HIS A 207 14.25 7.58 7.93
N GLU A 208 14.28 6.31 7.54
CA GLU A 208 13.42 5.27 8.08
C GLU A 208 13.61 5.09 9.60
N ASN A 209 14.86 5.06 10.07
CA ASN A 209 15.17 4.95 11.49
C ASN A 209 14.65 6.14 12.32
N PHE A 210 14.71 7.36 11.79
CA PHE A 210 14.11 8.53 12.45
C PHE A 210 12.59 8.43 12.49
N ALA A 211 11.96 8.01 11.39
CA ALA A 211 10.52 7.79 11.34
C ALA A 211 10.05 6.75 12.36
N GLY A 212 10.78 5.64 12.50
CA GLY A 212 10.47 4.59 13.47
C GLY A 212 10.60 5.02 14.93
N ARG A 213 11.29 6.14 15.23
CA ARG A 213 11.43 6.73 16.56
C ARG A 213 10.51 7.92 16.83
N ASP A 214 9.89 8.43 15.78
CA ASP A 214 8.97 9.55 15.85
C ASP A 214 7.56 9.04 16.21
N ARG A 215 7.11 9.39 17.43
CA ARG A 215 5.81 8.98 17.94
C ARG A 215 4.65 9.43 17.03
N GLU A 216 4.78 10.59 16.38
CA GLU A 216 3.76 11.13 15.49
C GLU A 216 3.59 10.32 14.20
N GLN A 217 4.56 9.45 13.87
CA GLN A 217 4.50 8.57 12.71
C GLN A 217 3.82 7.21 13.02
N LEU A 218 3.61 6.87 14.29
CA LEU A 218 2.98 5.61 14.68
C LEU A 218 1.50 5.57 14.31
N ALA A 219 1.08 4.54 13.57
CA ALA A 219 -0.32 4.34 13.23
C ALA A 219 -1.23 4.21 14.46
N SER A 220 -0.72 3.60 15.55
CA SER A 220 -1.41 3.49 16.83
C SER A 220 -1.65 4.83 17.54
N VAL A 221 -0.90 5.86 17.18
CA VAL A 221 -1.01 7.21 17.75
C VAL A 221 -1.80 8.14 16.85
N ASN A 222 -1.53 8.09 15.53
CA ASN A 222 -2.06 9.04 14.57
C ASN A 222 -3.32 8.55 13.81
N GLY A 223 -3.75 7.29 14.04
CA GLY A 223 -4.92 6.72 13.37
C GLY A 223 -4.80 6.65 11.84
N GLY A 224 -3.58 6.45 11.32
CA GLY A 224 -3.30 6.45 9.89
C GLY A 224 -3.09 7.84 9.28
N ARG A 225 -3.00 8.91 10.11
CA ARG A 225 -2.73 10.30 9.69
C ARG A 225 -1.41 10.79 10.28
N PRO A 226 -0.27 10.46 9.67
CA PRO A 226 1.04 10.82 10.17
C PRO A 226 1.21 12.34 10.33
N GLY A 227 1.89 12.79 11.37
CA GLY A 227 2.16 14.20 11.61
C GLY A 227 2.99 14.83 10.48
N THR A 228 3.93 14.09 9.94
CA THR A 228 4.70 14.48 8.75
C THR A 228 4.51 13.42 7.67
N MET A 229 3.80 13.74 6.59
CA MET A 229 3.52 12.80 5.50
C MET A 229 4.61 12.80 4.43
N ALA A 230 5.26 13.96 4.22
CA ALA A 230 6.35 14.14 3.26
C ALA A 230 7.25 15.29 3.68
N ALA A 231 8.50 15.28 3.23
CA ALA A 231 9.47 16.34 3.47
C ALA A 231 10.31 16.62 2.20
N ALA A 232 10.85 17.82 2.08
CA ALA A 232 11.62 18.22 0.90
C ALA A 232 12.89 17.37 0.72
N ASN A 233 13.52 16.97 1.81
CA ASN A 233 14.67 16.07 1.82
C ASN A 233 14.80 15.38 3.19
N VAL A 234 15.67 14.39 3.28
CA VAL A 234 15.89 13.60 4.49
C VAL A 234 16.30 14.46 5.70
N ASN A 235 17.12 15.48 5.50
CA ASN A 235 17.63 16.33 6.60
C ASN A 235 16.53 17.22 7.20
N SER A 236 15.61 17.74 6.38
CA SER A 236 14.49 18.55 6.86
C SER A 236 13.55 17.74 7.75
N TYR A 237 13.32 16.49 7.41
CA TYR A 237 12.55 15.58 8.27
C TYR A 237 13.31 15.21 9.55
N HIS A 238 14.60 14.89 9.48
CA HIS A 238 15.39 14.53 10.65
C HIS A 238 15.33 15.60 11.75
N SER A 239 15.38 16.88 11.36
CA SER A 239 15.26 17.99 12.30
C SER A 239 13.92 18.00 13.04
N LEU A 240 12.82 17.72 12.33
CA LEU A 240 11.48 17.59 12.92
C LEU A 240 11.37 16.34 13.81
N ALA A 241 11.80 15.19 13.33
CA ALA A 241 11.72 13.92 14.07
C ALA A 241 12.51 13.96 15.40
N VAL A 242 13.66 14.64 15.43
CA VAL A 242 14.43 14.85 16.66
C VAL A 242 13.66 15.71 17.66
N GLN A 243 12.98 16.76 17.21
CA GLN A 243 12.14 17.59 18.07
C GLN A 243 10.94 16.80 18.61
N HIS A 244 10.27 16.03 17.76
CA HIS A 244 9.15 15.18 18.16
C HIS A 244 9.59 14.13 19.19
N ALA A 245 10.70 13.42 18.94
CA ALA A 245 11.22 12.42 19.86
C ALA A 245 11.63 13.01 21.22
N ALA A 246 12.13 14.24 21.26
CA ALA A 246 12.46 14.92 22.49
C ALA A 246 11.23 15.37 23.29
N SER A 247 10.16 15.79 22.58
CA SER A 247 8.92 16.28 23.21
C SER A 247 7.95 15.16 23.58
N GLN A 248 7.89 14.09 22.77
CA GLN A 248 6.94 13.00 22.93
C GLN A 248 7.58 11.64 22.55
N PRO A 249 8.30 11.01 23.47
CA PRO A 249 8.89 9.70 23.21
C PRO A 249 7.82 8.62 23.07
N ILE A 250 8.15 7.55 22.34
CA ILE A 250 7.29 6.38 22.19
C ILE A 250 7.05 5.75 23.57
N SER A 251 5.81 5.72 24.01
CA SER A 251 5.41 5.16 25.29
C SER A 251 5.21 3.63 25.22
N GLU A 252 5.16 2.97 26.37
CA GLU A 252 4.77 1.56 26.41
C GLU A 252 3.33 1.36 25.96
N THR A 253 2.43 2.30 26.24
CA THR A 253 1.06 2.29 25.76
C THR A 253 1.01 2.29 24.22
N ASP A 254 1.82 3.12 23.56
CA ASP A 254 1.90 3.16 22.10
C ASP A 254 2.36 1.81 21.53
N ARG A 255 3.34 1.15 22.18
CA ARG A 255 3.81 -0.18 21.79
C ARG A 255 2.75 -1.26 21.97
N GLN A 256 2.00 -1.22 23.06
CA GLN A 256 0.91 -2.19 23.32
C GLN A 256 -0.24 -1.96 22.33
N THR A 257 -0.65 -0.72 22.10
CA THR A 257 -1.69 -0.37 21.13
C THR A 257 -1.29 -0.83 19.72
N GLY A 258 -0.05 -0.63 19.31
CA GLY A 258 0.48 -1.10 18.03
C GLY A 258 0.42 -2.61 17.85
N LYS A 259 0.63 -3.39 18.94
CA LYS A 259 0.57 -4.86 18.90
C LYS A 259 -0.85 -5.43 18.90
N THR A 260 -1.83 -4.67 19.38
CA THR A 260 -3.20 -5.14 19.59
C THR A 260 -4.18 -4.68 18.49
N PHE A 261 -3.66 -4.21 17.36
CA PHE A 261 -4.46 -3.87 16.19
C PHE A 261 -5.40 -5.05 15.84
N ASN A 262 -6.71 -4.78 15.64
CA ASN A 262 -7.68 -5.83 15.36
C ASN A 262 -7.65 -6.22 13.88
N PRO A 263 -7.16 -7.43 13.51
CA PRO A 263 -7.01 -7.82 12.12
C PRO A 263 -8.33 -7.83 11.32
N SER A 264 -9.44 -8.21 11.97
CA SER A 264 -10.74 -8.31 11.30
C SER A 264 -11.28 -6.94 10.87
N VAL A 265 -11.08 -5.90 11.67
CA VAL A 265 -11.46 -4.52 11.34
C VAL A 265 -10.63 -4.02 10.17
N ASN A 266 -9.31 -4.17 10.24
CA ASN A 266 -8.38 -3.75 9.19
C ASN A 266 -8.61 -4.51 7.87
N GLN A 267 -8.91 -5.81 7.94
CA GLN A 267 -9.21 -6.59 6.73
C GLN A 267 -10.49 -6.12 6.04
N ARG A 268 -11.53 -5.79 6.80
CA ARG A 268 -12.77 -5.23 6.24
C ARG A 268 -12.56 -3.87 5.60
N GLU A 269 -11.75 -3.03 6.24
CA GLU A 269 -11.33 -1.75 5.70
C GLU A 269 -10.61 -1.92 4.36
N GLY A 270 -9.59 -2.78 4.29
CA GLY A 270 -8.90 -3.09 3.05
C GLY A 270 -9.84 -3.58 1.94
N ASN A 271 -10.83 -4.44 2.26
CA ASN A 271 -11.86 -4.88 1.31
C ASN A 271 -12.72 -3.71 0.80
N GLN A 272 -13.06 -2.76 1.66
CA GLN A 272 -13.85 -1.59 1.30
C GLN A 272 -13.03 -0.65 0.42
N GLN A 273 -11.78 -0.40 0.74
CA GLN A 273 -10.85 0.38 -0.08
C GLN A 273 -10.66 -0.25 -1.48
N GLN A 274 -10.51 -1.58 -1.56
CA GLN A 274 -10.44 -2.26 -2.85
C GLN A 274 -11.69 -2.05 -3.70
N ARG A 275 -12.87 -2.03 -3.08
CA ARG A 275 -14.14 -1.79 -3.80
C ARG A 275 -14.26 -0.35 -4.28
N ILE A 276 -13.81 0.63 -3.50
CA ILE A 276 -13.72 2.04 -3.92
C ILE A 276 -12.78 2.16 -5.11
N ALA A 277 -11.58 1.59 -4.99
CA ALA A 277 -10.58 1.59 -6.04
C ALA A 277 -11.08 0.97 -7.36
N ASN A 278 -11.74 -0.18 -7.27
CA ASN A 278 -12.32 -0.84 -8.43
C ASN A 278 -13.42 0.02 -9.07
N GLY A 279 -14.31 0.62 -8.25
CA GLY A 279 -15.36 1.50 -8.73
C GLY A 279 -14.84 2.70 -9.49
N VAL A 280 -13.79 3.33 -8.99
CA VAL A 280 -13.11 4.45 -9.67
C VAL A 280 -12.45 3.98 -10.96
N ARG A 281 -11.67 2.89 -10.91
CA ARG A 281 -10.98 2.34 -12.08
C ARG A 281 -11.92 1.94 -13.20
N ASP A 282 -13.03 1.32 -12.84
CA ASP A 282 -14.03 0.82 -13.77
C ASP A 282 -15.01 1.95 -14.22
N GLY A 283 -14.82 3.19 -13.74
CA GLY A 283 -15.64 4.36 -14.05
C GLY A 283 -17.05 4.32 -13.44
N GLN A 284 -17.32 3.38 -12.55
CA GLN A 284 -18.61 3.21 -11.87
C GLN A 284 -18.82 4.19 -10.71
N MET A 285 -17.72 4.69 -10.13
CA MET A 285 -17.73 5.64 -9.03
C MET A 285 -17.04 6.93 -9.47
N THR A 286 -17.68 8.06 -9.23
CA THR A 286 -17.09 9.38 -9.49
C THR A 286 -16.03 9.71 -8.43
N SER A 287 -15.11 10.63 -8.74
CA SER A 287 -14.09 11.09 -7.78
C SER A 287 -14.71 11.69 -6.52
N GLY A 288 -15.85 12.37 -6.64
CA GLY A 288 -16.56 12.93 -5.48
C GLY A 288 -17.18 11.86 -4.58
N GLU A 289 -17.68 10.78 -5.15
CA GLU A 289 -18.23 9.63 -4.42
C GLU A 289 -17.11 8.86 -3.73
N ALA A 290 -16.01 8.61 -4.40
CA ALA A 290 -14.82 8.00 -3.82
C ALA A 290 -14.29 8.81 -2.63
N GLY A 291 -14.17 10.14 -2.78
CA GLY A 291 -13.75 11.01 -1.69
C GLY A 291 -14.67 10.97 -0.45
N ARG A 292 -16.00 10.85 -0.65
CA ARG A 292 -16.93 10.67 0.48
C ARG A 292 -16.80 9.31 1.15
N ALA A 293 -16.61 8.27 0.35
CA ALA A 293 -16.38 6.91 0.86
C ALA A 293 -15.07 6.84 1.67
N ASP A 294 -13.99 7.42 1.15
CA ASP A 294 -12.69 7.50 1.83
C ASP A 294 -12.77 8.32 3.13
N GLN A 295 -13.48 9.45 3.12
CA GLN A 295 -13.69 10.24 4.34
C GLN A 295 -14.42 9.43 5.41
N ARG A 296 -15.37 8.60 5.02
CA ARG A 296 -16.08 7.72 5.96
C ARG A 296 -15.15 6.64 6.53
N GLN A 297 -14.30 6.03 5.72
CA GLN A 297 -13.26 5.10 6.20
C GLN A 297 -12.37 5.78 7.23
N ALA A 298 -11.84 6.96 6.91
CA ALA A 298 -11.00 7.72 7.82
C ALA A 298 -11.69 8.07 9.16
N ASN A 299 -12.99 8.29 9.17
CA ASN A 299 -13.74 8.51 10.40
C ASN A 299 -13.84 7.23 11.24
N ILE A 300 -14.09 6.08 10.61
CA ILE A 300 -14.11 4.77 11.28
C ILE A 300 -12.74 4.48 11.89
N ASP A 301 -11.64 4.72 11.17
CA ASP A 301 -10.28 4.50 11.65
C ASP A 301 -9.95 5.36 12.86
N ASN A 302 -10.34 6.65 12.82
CA ASN A 302 -10.17 7.54 13.97
C ASN A 302 -10.94 7.03 15.19
N GLN A 303 -12.15 6.51 15.01
CA GLN A 303 -12.91 5.93 16.09
C GLN A 303 -12.22 4.68 16.63
N VAL A 304 -11.83 3.73 15.77
CA VAL A 304 -11.09 2.52 16.16
C VAL A 304 -9.82 2.89 16.94
N HIS A 305 -9.12 3.94 16.49
CA HIS A 305 -7.94 4.43 17.19
C HIS A 305 -8.29 4.95 18.60
N ASN A 306 -9.29 5.84 18.69
CA ASN A 306 -9.67 6.47 19.97
C ASN A 306 -10.18 5.42 20.98
N ASP A 307 -11.02 4.48 20.53
CA ASP A 307 -11.55 3.41 21.36
C ASP A 307 -10.41 2.55 21.92
N ARG A 308 -9.43 2.19 21.07
CA ARG A 308 -8.25 1.43 21.52
C ARG A 308 -7.36 2.19 22.49
N VAL A 309 -7.18 3.50 22.28
CA VAL A 309 -6.39 4.34 23.20
C VAL A 309 -7.06 4.40 24.58
N GLN A 310 -8.37 4.49 24.62
CA GLN A 310 -9.16 4.55 25.88
C GLN A 310 -9.13 3.21 26.63
N ASP A 311 -9.18 2.10 25.90
CA ASP A 311 -9.31 0.75 26.48
C ASP A 311 -8.01 -0.05 26.52
N GLY A 312 -6.86 0.63 26.56
CA GLY A 312 -5.56 -0.02 26.72
C GLY A 312 -5.13 -0.90 25.57
N GLY A 313 -5.58 -0.58 24.33
CA GLY A 313 -5.14 -1.20 23.09
C GLY A 313 -6.07 -2.26 22.52
N THR A 314 -7.18 -2.58 23.17
CA THR A 314 -8.16 -3.55 22.70
C THR A 314 -9.54 -2.92 22.59
N LEU A 315 -10.33 -3.39 21.62
CA LEU A 315 -11.71 -2.97 21.50
C LEU A 315 -12.60 -3.81 22.41
N THR A 316 -13.50 -3.18 23.15
CA THR A 316 -14.57 -3.85 23.88
C THR A 316 -15.58 -4.50 22.92
N ASN A 317 -16.43 -5.38 23.42
CA ASN A 317 -17.49 -5.98 22.61
C ASN A 317 -18.50 -4.93 22.08
N GLN A 318 -18.75 -3.89 22.87
CA GLN A 318 -19.66 -2.80 22.48
C GLN A 318 -19.06 -1.98 21.34
N GLU A 319 -17.82 -1.57 21.44
CA GLU A 319 -17.08 -0.84 20.40
C GLU A 319 -16.97 -1.65 19.11
N ARG A 320 -16.62 -2.95 19.21
CA ARG A 320 -16.61 -3.84 18.03
C ARG A 320 -17.94 -3.88 17.32
N ASN A 321 -19.06 -3.95 18.08
CA ASN A 321 -20.40 -3.95 17.49
C ASN A 321 -20.70 -2.60 16.81
N GLN A 322 -20.31 -1.48 17.42
CA GLN A 322 -20.47 -0.16 16.84
C GLN A 322 -19.65 -0.01 15.56
N ILE A 323 -18.35 -0.32 15.62
CA ILE A 323 -17.45 -0.28 14.45
C ILE A 323 -17.97 -1.19 13.33
N ASN A 324 -18.42 -2.41 13.66
CA ASN A 324 -19.02 -3.31 12.67
C ASN A 324 -20.26 -2.71 12.00
N ASN A 325 -21.13 -2.01 12.75
CA ASN A 325 -22.29 -1.34 12.19
C ASN A 325 -21.90 -0.19 11.26
N GLU A 326 -20.88 0.58 11.61
CA GLU A 326 -20.37 1.66 10.80
C GLU A 326 -19.70 1.16 9.52
N GLN A 327 -18.88 0.11 9.62
CA GLN A 327 -18.30 -0.57 8.46
C GLN A 327 -19.37 -1.21 7.56
N ASN A 328 -20.48 -1.74 8.12
CA ASN A 328 -21.63 -2.20 7.35
C ASN A 328 -22.30 -1.03 6.60
N GLY A 329 -22.41 0.13 7.26
CA GLY A 329 -22.94 1.36 6.66
C GLY A 329 -22.05 1.85 5.50
N ALA A 330 -20.74 1.89 5.72
CA ALA A 330 -19.75 2.24 4.69
C ALA A 330 -19.80 1.27 3.50
N SER A 331 -19.91 -0.04 3.76
CA SER A 331 -20.02 -1.07 2.72
C SER A 331 -21.27 -0.90 1.86
N ARG A 332 -22.41 -0.53 2.45
CA ARG A 332 -23.64 -0.23 1.69
C ARG A 332 -23.49 1.05 0.85
N GLN A 333 -22.87 2.08 1.40
CA GLN A 333 -22.58 3.31 0.66
C GLN A 333 -21.73 3.02 -0.57
N ILE A 334 -20.58 2.33 -0.41
CA ILE A 334 -19.70 1.94 -1.51
C ILE A 334 -20.45 1.09 -2.54
N TYR A 335 -21.32 0.19 -2.11
CA TYR A 335 -22.14 -0.59 -3.03
C TYR A 335 -23.06 0.30 -3.86
N ASN A 336 -23.79 1.21 -3.22
CA ASN A 336 -24.72 2.10 -3.90
C ASN A 336 -24.02 3.06 -4.87
N GLU A 337 -22.85 3.59 -4.47
CA GLU A 337 -22.06 4.48 -5.31
C GLU A 337 -21.47 3.76 -6.52
N ASN A 338 -21.13 2.48 -6.41
CA ASN A 338 -20.69 1.65 -7.53
C ASN A 338 -21.82 1.17 -8.46
N HIS A 339 -23.10 1.36 -8.08
CA HIS A 339 -24.26 0.84 -8.83
C HIS A 339 -25.30 1.91 -9.12
N ASN A 340 -24.99 3.19 -8.92
CA ASN A 340 -25.88 4.29 -9.27
C ASN A 340 -25.67 4.72 -10.73
N ALA A 341 -26.48 5.68 -11.19
CA ALA A 341 -26.39 6.21 -12.55
C ALA A 341 -25.25 7.24 -12.74
N ASN A 342 -24.54 7.62 -11.67
CA ASN A 342 -23.44 8.57 -11.74
C ASN A 342 -22.16 7.82 -12.13
N THR A 343 -21.74 7.97 -13.37
CA THR A 343 -20.48 7.38 -13.84
C THR A 343 -19.53 8.47 -14.32
N GLN A 344 -18.23 8.22 -14.27
CA GLN A 344 -17.24 9.17 -14.78
C GLN A 344 -17.38 9.43 -16.29
N HIS A 345 -17.98 8.51 -17.01
CA HIS A 345 -18.15 8.58 -18.47
C HIS A 345 -19.55 8.97 -18.93
N GLY A 346 -20.48 9.26 -18.01
CA GLY A 346 -21.86 9.61 -18.33
C GLY A 346 -22.67 8.47 -18.97
N THR A 347 -22.17 7.25 -18.99
CA THR A 347 -22.85 6.07 -19.52
C THR A 347 -23.28 5.18 -18.35
N PRO A 348 -24.55 4.78 -18.25
CA PRO A 348 -24.99 3.85 -17.21
C PRO A 348 -24.23 2.52 -17.34
N PRO A 349 -23.84 1.89 -16.22
CA PRO A 349 -23.23 0.58 -16.29
C PRO A 349 -24.20 -0.44 -16.88
N GLU A 350 -23.75 -1.23 -17.84
CA GLU A 350 -24.52 -2.39 -18.30
C GLU A 350 -24.83 -3.31 -17.12
N PRO A 351 -26.06 -3.84 -17.01
CA PRO A 351 -26.39 -4.75 -15.92
C PRO A 351 -25.56 -6.02 -16.03
N ARG A 352 -24.66 -6.20 -15.08
CA ARG A 352 -23.85 -7.43 -15.00
C ARG A 352 -24.75 -8.64 -14.76
N SER A 353 -24.63 -9.65 -15.62
CA SER A 353 -25.34 -10.91 -15.57
C SER A 353 -24.84 -11.90 -14.49
N THR A 354 -24.05 -11.46 -13.51
CA THR A 354 -23.61 -12.32 -12.42
C THR A 354 -24.37 -11.97 -11.14
N PRO A 355 -25.08 -12.92 -10.55
CA PRO A 355 -25.74 -12.70 -9.25
C PRO A 355 -24.69 -12.46 -8.15
N PRO A 356 -25.00 -11.64 -7.16
CA PRO A 356 -24.12 -11.46 -6.00
C PRO A 356 -23.92 -12.79 -5.28
N PRO A 357 -22.76 -13.01 -4.63
CA PRO A 357 -22.53 -14.22 -3.84
C PRO A 357 -23.61 -14.35 -2.76
N PRO A 358 -24.04 -15.57 -2.42
CA PRO A 358 -25.14 -15.79 -1.52
C PRO A 358 -24.85 -15.18 -0.14
N HIS A 359 -25.69 -14.25 0.26
CA HIS A 359 -25.75 -13.82 1.65
C HIS A 359 -26.23 -15.01 2.48
N ASN A 360 -25.51 -15.36 3.54
CA ASN A 360 -26.04 -16.24 4.59
C ASN A 360 -27.21 -15.54 5.26
N ASN A 361 -28.39 -15.66 4.67
CA ASN A 361 -29.62 -15.33 5.34
C ASN A 361 -29.99 -16.49 6.25
N PRO A 362 -30.43 -16.26 7.49
CA PRO A 362 -31.04 -17.32 8.30
C PRO A 362 -32.28 -17.88 7.59
N PRO A 363 -32.62 -19.15 7.80
CA PRO A 363 -33.72 -19.79 7.10
C PRO A 363 -35.03 -19.05 7.31
N PRO A 364 -35.92 -18.98 6.30
CA PRO A 364 -37.19 -18.28 6.41
C PRO A 364 -38.08 -18.93 7.47
N HIS A 365 -38.59 -18.12 8.35
CA HIS A 365 -39.65 -18.55 9.25
C HIS A 365 -40.91 -18.89 8.41
N ASN A 366 -41.39 -20.12 8.54
CA ASN A 366 -42.67 -20.58 8.00
C ASN A 366 -43.80 -19.82 8.67
N ASN A 367 -44.32 -18.79 8.01
CA ASN A 367 -45.62 -18.26 8.34
C ASN A 367 -46.69 -19.00 7.50
N PRO A 368 -47.77 -19.48 8.12
CA PRO A 368 -48.86 -20.14 7.39
C PRO A 368 -49.54 -19.16 6.42
N PRO A 369 -50.11 -19.64 5.31
CA PRO A 369 -50.75 -18.78 4.31
C PRO A 369 -52.05 -18.16 4.89
N PRO A 370 -52.41 -16.93 4.50
CA PRO A 370 -53.67 -16.31 4.90
C PRO A 370 -54.84 -17.01 4.27
N PRO A 371 -56.01 -17.01 4.93
CA PRO A 371 -57.22 -17.68 4.41
C PRO A 371 -57.76 -17.01 3.15
N PRO A 372 -58.51 -17.73 2.30
CA PRO A 372 -59.01 -17.20 1.02
C PRO A 372 -60.12 -16.16 1.25
N HIS A 373 -59.97 -15.00 0.60
CA HIS A 373 -61.03 -14.01 0.54
C HIS A 373 -62.12 -14.45 -0.44
N ASN A 374 -63.33 -14.55 0.10
CA ASN A 374 -64.55 -14.85 -0.61
C ASN A 374 -65.01 -13.62 -1.43
N ASN A 375 -65.02 -13.75 -2.74
CA ASN A 375 -65.55 -12.74 -3.69
C ASN A 375 -67.07 -12.88 -3.76
N GLY A 376 -67.79 -12.04 -3.02
CA GLY A 376 -69.23 -11.81 -3.25
C GLY A 376 -69.42 -10.58 -4.13
N GLY A 377 -69.89 -10.80 -5.33
CA GLY A 377 -70.25 -9.72 -6.25
C GLY A 377 -71.41 -8.85 -5.79
N ASN A 378 -71.42 -7.62 -6.23
CA ASN A 378 -72.71 -6.98 -6.55
C ASN A 378 -72.49 -5.91 -7.63
N ASN A 379 -73.39 -6.01 -8.63
CA ASN A 379 -73.68 -5.07 -9.68
C ASN A 379 -74.29 -3.78 -9.18
N GLY A 380 -74.07 -2.68 -9.89
CA GLY A 380 -74.89 -1.49 -9.71
C GLY A 380 -74.29 -0.28 -10.42
N GLY A 381 -74.84 0.00 -11.56
CA GLY A 381 -74.63 1.07 -12.47
C GLY A 381 -75.02 2.46 -11.97
N GLY A 382 -74.66 3.47 -12.70
CA GLY A 382 -75.08 4.85 -12.48
C GLY A 382 -74.26 5.84 -13.25
N GLN A 383 -74.76 6.28 -14.37
CA GLN A 383 -74.36 7.39 -15.21
C GLN A 383 -74.46 8.74 -14.49
N HIS A 384 -73.87 9.69 -15.11
CA HIS A 384 -74.11 11.14 -15.28
C HIS A 384 -73.00 12.05 -14.71
N ASP A 385 -72.34 12.68 -15.68
CA ASP A 385 -72.51 14.04 -16.21
C ASP A 385 -71.92 15.20 -15.38
N LYS A 386 -71.05 15.95 -16.11
CA LYS A 386 -70.88 17.42 -16.16
C LYS A 386 -70.61 18.24 -14.89
N HIS A 387 -69.48 18.79 -14.80
CA HIS A 387 -69.11 20.17 -15.17
C HIS A 387 -67.61 20.35 -15.10
#